data_f223c5ba800a591f4310829f649b2199
#
_entry.id   f223c5ba800a591f4310829f649b2199
#
_cell.length_a   1.000
_cell.length_b   1.000
_cell.length_c   1.000
_cell.angle_alpha   90.00
_cell.angle_beta   90.00
_cell.angle_gamma   90.00
#
_symmetry.space_group_name_H-M   'P 1'
#
loop_
_entity.id
_entity.type
_entity.pdbx_description
1 polymer ?
#
loop_
_entity_poly.entity_id
_entity_poly.type
_entity_poly.pdbx_seq_one_letter_code
_entity_poly.pdbx_strand_id
1 'polypeptide(L)'
;LAAMLALALWGVRVLPVLRLYDAEGRQIAVLVLADARFSHRFTHSIHKTPVDEEYRIEGNRLELYAVRYDTYGVGMPSDEGGNFRIENGRFVIDLRRSFDRIDIRVSHLPGHGISIGGSFFPFTAYAAAEDLITLKAGKSIQFSLRR
;
A
#
# COMPACT_ATOMS: atom_id res chain seq x y z
N LEU A 1 -1.92 38.76 21.85
CA LEU A 1 -1.46 37.78 22.87
C LEU A 1 -2.36 36.54 22.91
N ALA A 2 -3.72 36.64 22.93
CA ALA A 2 -4.64 35.51 22.98
C ALA A 2 -4.52 34.56 21.74
N ALA A 3 -4.30 35.12 20.53
CA ALA A 3 -4.15 34.34 19.31
C ALA A 3 -2.83 33.52 19.28
N MET A 4 -1.76 34.03 19.85
CA MET A 4 -0.48 33.30 19.97
C MET A 4 -0.55 32.17 21.02
N LEU A 5 -1.32 32.34 22.10
CA LEU A 5 -1.56 31.23 23.07
C LEU A 5 -2.39 30.09 22.46
N ALA A 6 -3.36 30.39 21.60
CA ALA A 6 -4.17 29.37 20.93
C ALA A 6 -3.33 28.48 19.97
N LEU A 7 -2.37 29.06 19.26
CA LEU A 7 -1.45 28.31 18.38
C LEU A 7 -0.49 27.37 19.14
N ALA A 8 -0.16 27.67 20.38
CA ALA A 8 0.71 26.84 21.22
C ALA A 8 0.03 25.54 21.71
N LEU A 9 -1.30 25.44 21.63
CA LEU A 9 -2.07 24.27 22.05
C LEU A 9 -2.33 23.26 20.93
N TRP A 10 -1.96 23.60 19.69
CA TRP A 10 -2.18 22.72 18.54
C TRP A 10 -0.89 22.03 18.13
N GLY A 11 -0.92 20.69 18.16
CA GLY A 11 0.15 19.88 17.56
C GLY A 11 -0.13 19.68 16.08
N VAL A 12 0.88 19.90 15.25
CA VAL A 12 0.82 19.55 13.81
C VAL A 12 1.49 18.21 13.63
N ARG A 13 0.79 17.25 13.02
CA ARG A 13 1.33 15.95 12.62
C ARG A 13 1.24 15.81 11.11
N VAL A 14 2.35 15.44 10.50
CA VAL A 14 2.40 15.07 9.08
C VAL A 14 2.41 13.56 9.00
N LEU A 15 1.37 12.97 8.42
CA LEU A 15 1.25 11.53 8.27
C LEU A 15 1.41 11.13 6.81
N PRO A 16 2.12 10.03 6.53
CA PRO A 16 2.15 9.45 5.20
C PRO A 16 0.76 8.91 4.85
N VAL A 17 0.36 9.08 3.59
CA VAL A 17 -0.91 8.59 3.06
C VAL A 17 -0.70 7.90 1.73
N LEU A 18 -1.51 6.89 1.45
CA LEU A 18 -1.67 6.32 0.13
C LEU A 18 -2.92 6.94 -0.50
N ARG A 19 -2.76 7.55 -1.67
CA ARG A 19 -3.84 8.15 -2.45
C ARG A 19 -4.22 7.22 -3.59
N LEU A 20 -5.50 6.96 -3.75
CA LEU A 20 -6.07 6.17 -4.83
C LEU A 20 -6.76 7.10 -5.83
N TYR A 21 -6.49 6.90 -7.10
CA TYR A 21 -7.09 7.65 -8.20
C TYR A 21 -7.75 6.69 -9.19
N ASP A 22 -8.84 7.13 -9.81
CA ASP A 22 -9.47 6.41 -10.92
C ASP A 22 -8.75 6.65 -12.26
N ALA A 23 -9.29 6.05 -13.34
CA ALA A 23 -8.72 6.16 -14.69
C ALA A 23 -8.73 7.61 -15.22
N GLU A 24 -9.64 8.45 -14.75
CA GLU A 24 -9.75 9.88 -15.11
C GLU A 24 -8.85 10.78 -14.25
N GLY A 25 -8.10 10.20 -13.30
CA GLY A 25 -7.21 10.92 -12.41
C GLY A 25 -7.93 11.62 -11.24
N ARG A 26 -9.18 11.29 -10.96
CA ARG A 26 -9.91 11.80 -9.80
C ARG A 26 -9.51 10.99 -8.56
N GLN A 27 -9.25 11.69 -7.45
CA GLN A 27 -8.93 11.02 -6.18
C GLN A 27 -10.19 10.36 -5.61
N ILE A 28 -10.17 9.03 -5.48
CA ILE A 28 -11.29 8.22 -4.99
C ILE A 28 -11.14 7.79 -3.54
N ALA A 29 -9.89 7.74 -3.02
CA ALA A 29 -9.65 7.44 -1.61
C ALA A 29 -8.31 8.01 -1.12
N VAL A 30 -8.21 8.18 0.21
CA VAL A 30 -6.97 8.49 0.94
C VAL A 30 -6.89 7.56 2.14
N LEU A 31 -5.86 6.72 2.19
CA LEU A 31 -5.60 5.81 3.28
C LEU A 31 -4.42 6.32 4.12
N VAL A 32 -4.64 6.56 5.41
CA VAL A 32 -3.60 7.03 6.33
C VAL A 32 -2.74 5.85 6.77
N LEU A 33 -1.42 6.02 6.72
CA LEU A 33 -0.44 5.01 7.10
C LEU A 33 0.24 5.43 8.41
N ALA A 34 0.04 4.66 9.49
CA ALA A 34 0.63 4.98 10.79
C ALA A 34 2.17 4.85 10.78
N ASP A 35 2.69 3.86 10.04
CA ASP A 35 4.12 3.51 9.97
C ASP A 35 4.69 3.61 8.54
N ALA A 36 4.01 4.34 7.64
CA ALA A 36 4.37 4.49 6.23
C ALA A 36 4.40 3.18 5.42
N ARG A 37 3.81 2.09 5.92
CA ARG A 37 3.81 0.77 5.28
C ARG A 37 2.41 0.33 4.88
N PHE A 38 2.33 -0.43 3.79
CA PHE A 38 1.12 -1.12 3.35
C PHE A 38 1.50 -2.35 2.52
N SER A 39 0.56 -3.27 2.35
CA SER A 39 0.69 -4.38 1.40
C SER A 39 -0.39 -4.27 0.33
N HIS A 40 -0.02 -4.45 -0.93
CA HIS A 40 -0.94 -4.73 -2.01
C HIS A 40 -1.16 -6.23 -2.06
N ARG A 41 -2.39 -6.67 -1.78
CA ARG A 41 -2.78 -8.08 -1.79
C ARG A 41 -3.58 -8.40 -3.01
N PHE A 42 -3.30 -9.55 -3.62
CA PHE A 42 -4.10 -10.12 -4.71
C PHE A 42 -4.05 -11.65 -4.68
N THR A 43 -5.02 -12.28 -5.35
CA THR A 43 -5.03 -13.74 -5.56
C THR A 43 -4.35 -14.05 -6.89
N HIS A 44 -3.30 -14.88 -6.85
CA HIS A 44 -2.59 -15.30 -8.06
C HIS A 44 -3.53 -16.05 -9.01
N SER A 45 -3.56 -15.67 -10.29
CA SER A 45 -4.55 -16.17 -11.25
C SER A 45 -4.45 -17.68 -11.53
N ILE A 46 -3.25 -18.25 -11.46
CA ILE A 46 -2.99 -19.68 -11.72
C ILE A 46 -3.10 -20.48 -10.42
N HIS A 47 -2.29 -20.13 -9.42
CA HIS A 47 -2.19 -20.90 -8.17
C HIS A 47 -3.37 -20.70 -7.22
N LYS A 48 -4.19 -19.65 -7.42
CA LYS A 48 -5.34 -19.29 -6.56
C LYS A 48 -4.96 -19.07 -5.09
N THR A 49 -3.72 -18.68 -4.85
CA THR A 49 -3.18 -18.40 -3.52
C THR A 49 -2.90 -16.90 -3.36
N PRO A 50 -2.90 -16.38 -2.12
CA PRO A 50 -2.65 -14.97 -1.89
C PRO A 50 -1.18 -14.60 -2.15
N VAL A 51 -0.99 -13.45 -2.76
CA VAL A 51 0.29 -12.77 -2.91
C VAL A 51 0.19 -11.41 -2.22
N ASP A 52 1.18 -11.08 -1.41
CA ASP A 52 1.32 -9.79 -0.75
C ASP A 52 2.61 -9.11 -1.24
N GLU A 53 2.47 -8.01 -1.94
CA GLU A 53 3.57 -7.09 -2.26
C GLU A 53 3.69 -6.05 -1.16
N GLU A 54 4.82 -6.02 -0.45
CA GLU A 54 5.03 -5.15 0.71
C GLU A 54 5.74 -3.87 0.31
N TYR A 55 5.08 -2.75 0.58
CA TYR A 55 5.54 -1.42 0.24
C TYR A 55 5.77 -0.56 1.47
N ARG A 56 6.68 0.42 1.34
CA ARG A 56 6.80 1.56 2.24
C ARG A 56 6.85 2.86 1.45
N ILE A 57 6.42 3.94 2.06
CA ILE A 57 6.53 5.28 1.48
C ILE A 57 7.86 5.88 1.92
N GLU A 58 8.72 6.21 0.95
CA GLU A 58 9.95 6.97 1.13
C GLU A 58 9.86 8.30 0.36
N GLY A 59 9.72 9.41 1.09
CA GLY A 59 9.45 10.70 0.47
C GLY A 59 8.12 10.70 -0.30
N ASN A 60 8.19 10.81 -1.62
CA ASN A 60 7.04 10.77 -2.53
C ASN A 60 7.00 9.49 -3.38
N ARG A 61 7.77 8.46 -3.00
CA ARG A 61 7.91 7.23 -3.76
C ARG A 61 7.33 6.05 -3.00
N LEU A 62 6.90 5.05 -3.77
CA LEU A 62 6.44 3.76 -3.28
C LEU A 62 7.59 2.76 -3.47
N GLU A 63 8.18 2.28 -2.37
CA GLU A 63 9.28 1.32 -2.40
C GLU A 63 8.75 -0.08 -2.12
N LEU A 64 8.77 -0.97 -3.14
CA LEU A 64 8.54 -2.40 -2.98
C LEU A 64 9.78 -3.00 -2.33
N TYR A 65 9.63 -3.56 -1.13
CA TYR A 65 10.77 -4.12 -0.39
C TYR A 65 10.67 -5.63 -0.18
N ALA A 66 9.48 -6.23 -0.29
CA ALA A 66 9.31 -7.69 -0.21
C ALA A 66 8.06 -8.15 -0.96
N VAL A 67 8.08 -9.41 -1.40
CA VAL A 67 6.89 -10.13 -1.89
C VAL A 67 6.74 -11.41 -1.10
N ARG A 68 5.52 -11.68 -0.58
CA ARG A 68 5.14 -12.88 0.15
C ARG A 68 4.11 -13.68 -0.63
N TYR A 69 4.32 -14.97 -0.77
CA TYR A 69 3.41 -15.86 -1.49
C TYR A 69 3.45 -17.28 -0.94
N ASP A 70 2.40 -18.07 -1.21
CA ASP A 70 2.22 -19.40 -0.61
C ASP A 70 2.68 -20.53 -1.56
N THR A 71 2.72 -20.28 -2.86
CA THR A 71 3.03 -21.30 -3.87
C THR A 71 4.13 -20.82 -4.81
N TYR A 72 5.23 -21.56 -4.86
CA TYR A 72 6.31 -21.31 -5.82
C TYR A 72 5.94 -21.86 -7.20
N GLY A 73 6.29 -21.13 -8.26
CA GLY A 73 6.06 -21.60 -9.63
C GLY A 73 5.92 -20.47 -10.65
N VAL A 74 5.23 -20.77 -11.74
CA VAL A 74 5.07 -19.87 -12.89
C VAL A 74 4.49 -18.51 -12.48
N GLY A 75 5.16 -17.43 -12.88
CA GLY A 75 4.75 -16.04 -12.61
C GLY A 75 5.13 -15.53 -11.22
N MET A 76 5.78 -16.35 -10.39
CA MET A 76 6.30 -15.91 -9.10
C MET A 76 7.75 -15.43 -9.24
N PRO A 77 8.16 -14.43 -8.44
CA PRO A 77 9.55 -14.00 -8.44
C PRO A 77 10.47 -15.18 -8.14
N SER A 78 11.52 -15.33 -8.93
CA SER A 78 12.59 -16.31 -8.68
C SER A 78 13.72 -15.67 -7.90
N ASP A 79 14.45 -16.50 -7.15
CA ASP A 79 15.63 -16.08 -6.41
C ASP A 79 16.82 -15.84 -7.35
N GLU A 80 16.87 -14.67 -7.97
CA GLU A 80 18.01 -14.27 -8.81
C GLU A 80 19.16 -13.63 -7.99
N GLY A 81 19.03 -13.53 -6.64
CA GLY A 81 20.01 -12.80 -5.82
C GLY A 81 20.22 -13.29 -4.39
N GLY A 82 19.74 -14.46 -4.00
CA GLY A 82 19.98 -15.01 -2.65
C GLY A 82 19.16 -14.40 -1.51
N ASN A 83 18.12 -13.64 -1.85
CA ASN A 83 17.26 -12.95 -0.88
C ASN A 83 15.96 -13.71 -0.58
N PHE A 84 15.94 -14.99 -0.86
CA PHE A 84 14.81 -15.89 -0.66
C PHE A 84 14.85 -16.51 0.73
N ARG A 85 13.72 -16.53 1.41
CA ARG A 85 13.54 -17.22 2.69
C ARG A 85 12.11 -17.74 2.87
N ILE A 86 11.92 -18.60 3.85
CA ILE A 86 10.59 -19.06 4.27
C ILE A 86 10.32 -18.50 5.66
N GLU A 87 9.22 -17.78 5.80
CA GLU A 87 8.73 -17.24 7.07
C GLU A 87 7.29 -17.69 7.30
N ASN A 88 7.03 -18.34 8.44
CA ASN A 88 5.69 -18.82 8.81
C ASN A 88 5.00 -19.65 7.71
N GLY A 89 5.78 -20.48 6.99
CA GLY A 89 5.27 -21.31 5.90
C GLY A 89 5.04 -20.61 4.57
N ARG A 90 5.35 -19.33 4.46
CA ARG A 90 5.26 -18.53 3.22
C ARG A 90 6.63 -18.27 2.64
N PHE A 91 6.71 -18.24 1.33
CA PHE A 91 7.90 -17.78 0.61
C PHE A 91 7.99 -16.27 0.68
N VAL A 92 9.18 -15.76 0.93
CA VAL A 92 9.48 -14.32 0.98
C VAL A 92 10.70 -14.04 0.13
N ILE A 93 10.57 -13.05 -0.77
CA ILE A 93 11.69 -12.51 -1.54
C ILE A 93 11.82 -11.03 -1.18
N ASP A 94 13.03 -10.63 -0.75
CA ASP A 94 13.36 -9.24 -0.56
C ASP A 94 13.72 -8.61 -1.91
N LEU A 95 13.14 -7.45 -2.17
CA LEU A 95 13.29 -6.70 -3.40
C LEU A 95 13.67 -5.24 -3.07
N ARG A 96 14.11 -4.53 -4.08
CA ARG A 96 14.28 -3.07 -3.98
C ARG A 96 13.89 -2.43 -5.29
N ARG A 97 12.62 -2.02 -5.38
CA ARG A 97 12.06 -1.35 -6.56
C ARG A 97 11.30 -0.10 -6.13
N SER A 98 11.56 1.00 -6.79
CA SER A 98 10.98 2.32 -6.47
C SER A 98 10.06 2.78 -7.60
N PHE A 99 8.88 3.28 -7.23
CA PHE A 99 7.84 3.72 -8.16
C PHE A 99 7.33 5.10 -7.76
N ASP A 100 7.08 5.97 -8.75
CA ASP A 100 6.38 7.23 -8.57
C ASP A 100 4.87 7.01 -8.41
N ARG A 101 4.37 5.97 -9.07
CA ARG A 101 2.98 5.50 -9.02
C ARG A 101 2.92 4.02 -9.36
N ILE A 102 1.84 3.38 -8.96
CA ILE A 102 1.51 2.00 -9.33
C ILE A 102 0.13 2.00 -9.95
N ASP A 103 0.02 1.53 -11.18
CA ASP A 103 -1.24 1.38 -11.91
C ASP A 103 -1.71 -0.08 -11.78
N ILE A 104 -2.91 -0.28 -11.23
CA ILE A 104 -3.48 -1.59 -10.89
C ILE A 104 -4.83 -1.74 -11.58
N ARG A 105 -5.02 -2.81 -12.33
CA ARG A 105 -6.33 -3.21 -12.81
C ARG A 105 -7.03 -4.04 -11.75
N VAL A 106 -8.23 -3.61 -11.34
CA VAL A 106 -9.01 -4.30 -10.29
C VAL A 106 -9.36 -5.71 -10.76
N SER A 107 -8.93 -6.72 -10.01
CA SER A 107 -9.23 -8.12 -10.32
C SER A 107 -10.66 -8.50 -9.94
N HIS A 108 -11.27 -9.37 -10.73
CA HIS A 108 -12.54 -10.06 -10.39
C HIS A 108 -12.35 -11.18 -9.36
N LEU A 109 -11.08 -11.59 -9.09
CA LEU A 109 -10.79 -12.57 -8.04
C LEU A 109 -10.88 -11.92 -6.65
N PRO A 110 -11.36 -12.64 -5.63
CA PRO A 110 -11.47 -12.12 -4.27
C PRO A 110 -10.10 -11.81 -3.65
N GLY A 111 -10.08 -10.94 -2.64
CA GLY A 111 -8.86 -10.64 -1.88
C GLY A 111 -7.92 -9.66 -2.58
N HIS A 112 -8.42 -8.85 -3.54
CA HIS A 112 -7.65 -7.81 -4.21
C HIS A 112 -7.85 -6.45 -3.53
N GLY A 113 -6.78 -5.86 -2.99
CA GLY A 113 -6.88 -4.61 -2.24
C GLY A 113 -5.59 -4.24 -1.50
N ILE A 114 -5.74 -3.34 -0.54
CA ILE A 114 -4.64 -2.82 0.30
C ILE A 114 -4.84 -3.30 1.74
N SER A 115 -3.76 -3.76 2.38
CA SER A 115 -3.71 -4.06 3.81
C SER A 115 -2.85 -3.03 4.53
N ILE A 116 -3.36 -2.47 5.64
CA ILE A 116 -2.68 -1.47 6.48
C ILE A 116 -2.94 -1.83 7.93
N GLY A 117 -1.89 -2.10 8.70
CA GLY A 117 -2.01 -2.36 10.14
C GLY A 117 -3.00 -3.47 10.50
N GLY A 118 -3.13 -4.50 9.66
CA GLY A 118 -4.08 -5.60 9.84
C GLY A 118 -5.49 -5.35 9.30
N SER A 119 -5.83 -4.13 8.88
CA SER A 119 -7.10 -3.82 8.21
C SER A 119 -6.97 -4.02 6.71
N PHE A 120 -8.00 -4.59 6.08
CA PHE A 120 -8.06 -4.81 4.64
C PHE A 120 -9.07 -3.88 3.95
N PHE A 121 -8.63 -3.22 2.89
CA PHE A 121 -9.38 -2.28 2.06
C PHE A 121 -9.52 -2.85 0.65
N PRO A 122 -10.62 -3.54 0.31
CA PRO A 122 -10.80 -4.14 -1.01
C PRO A 122 -10.95 -3.05 -2.09
N PHE A 123 -10.33 -3.24 -3.24
CA PHE A 123 -10.47 -2.29 -4.35
C PHE A 123 -11.89 -2.21 -4.89
N THR A 124 -12.67 -3.27 -4.75
CA THR A 124 -14.10 -3.28 -5.13
C THR A 124 -14.97 -2.33 -4.31
N ALA A 125 -14.47 -1.79 -3.18
CA ALA A 125 -15.13 -0.70 -2.45
C ALA A 125 -14.96 0.66 -3.14
N TYR A 126 -14.05 0.80 -4.11
CA TYR A 126 -13.67 2.06 -4.74
C TYR A 126 -13.88 2.06 -6.25
N ALA A 127 -13.81 0.90 -6.91
CA ALA A 127 -13.92 0.76 -8.36
C ALA A 127 -14.48 -0.62 -8.72
N ALA A 128 -15.04 -0.77 -9.93
CA ALA A 128 -15.50 -2.05 -10.43
C ALA A 128 -14.32 -2.96 -10.85
N ALA A 129 -14.60 -4.26 -11.02
CA ALA A 129 -13.62 -5.16 -11.64
C ALA A 129 -13.28 -4.65 -13.05
N GLU A 130 -12.02 -4.82 -13.45
CA GLU A 130 -11.40 -4.35 -14.69
C GLU A 130 -11.15 -2.83 -14.76
N ASP A 131 -11.63 -2.02 -13.82
CA ASP A 131 -11.28 -0.60 -13.74
C ASP A 131 -9.79 -0.43 -13.35
N LEU A 132 -9.24 0.72 -13.71
CA LEU A 132 -7.88 1.11 -13.36
C LEU A 132 -7.88 1.93 -12.07
N ILE A 133 -7.06 1.53 -11.10
CA ILE A 133 -6.73 2.32 -9.91
C ILE A 133 -5.24 2.68 -9.97
N THR A 134 -4.92 3.95 -9.74
CA THR A 134 -3.55 4.44 -9.61
C THR A 134 -3.26 4.74 -8.14
N LEU A 135 -2.20 4.15 -7.60
CA LEU A 135 -1.69 4.41 -6.25
C LEU A 135 -0.57 5.45 -6.30
N LYS A 136 -0.60 6.43 -5.40
CA LYS A 136 0.49 7.42 -5.21
C LYS A 136 0.76 7.66 -3.73
N ALA A 137 2.03 7.86 -3.40
CA ALA A 137 2.44 8.35 -2.09
C ALA A 137 2.00 9.80 -1.89
N GLY A 138 1.66 10.15 -0.65
CA GLY A 138 1.32 11.52 -0.28
C GLY A 138 1.54 11.78 1.20
N LYS A 139 1.22 13.01 1.60
CA LYS A 139 1.24 13.45 2.99
C LYS A 139 -0.10 14.08 3.34
N SER A 140 -0.54 13.88 4.58
CA SER A 140 -1.69 14.54 5.17
C SER A 140 -1.23 15.30 6.40
N ILE A 141 -1.72 16.53 6.54
CA ILE A 141 -1.45 17.36 7.72
C ILE A 141 -2.65 17.23 8.65
N GLN A 142 -2.42 16.80 9.86
CA GLN A 142 -3.43 16.72 10.92
C GLN A 142 -3.09 17.68 12.04
N PHE A 143 -4.10 18.37 12.51
CA PHE A 143 -4.00 19.24 13.67
C PHE A 143 -4.64 18.52 14.87
N SER A 144 -3.93 18.41 15.98
CA SER A 144 -4.43 17.82 17.20
C SER A 144 -4.25 18.79 18.36
N LEU A 145 -5.28 18.91 19.21
CA LEU A 145 -5.12 19.59 20.50
C LEU A 145 -4.13 18.79 21.36
N ARG A 146 -3.10 19.43 21.86
CA ARG A 146 -2.24 18.85 22.89
C ARG A 146 -3.06 18.78 24.17
N ARG A 147 -3.33 17.58 24.65
CA ARG A 147 -3.84 17.34 26.01
C ARG A 147 -2.71 17.41 27.02
#